data_67724efbf4401392f6252a4961149d32
#
_entry.id   67724efbf4401392f6252a4961149d32
#
_cell.length_a   1.000
_cell.length_b   1.000
_cell.length_c   1.000
_cell.angle_alpha   90.00
_cell.angle_beta   90.00
_cell.angle_gamma   90.00
#
_symmetry.space_group_name_H-M   'P 1'
#
loop_
_entity.id
_entity.type
_entity.pdbx_description
1 polymer ?
#
loop_
_entity_poly.entity_id
_entity_poly.type
_entity_poly.pdbx_seq_one_letter_code
_entity_poly.pdbx_strand_id
1 'polypeptide(L)'
;MAIILDADVLIRGERGTFDLKSWLATYPNDRLEVAAITVAELWHGVERSTAPRRAKREQYLQTILAPLPIVPYTEQTAREHARIWAELEAAGKMIGYYDIIVAATALERGSDVATFNRRHFELVRGLKVIEPA
;
A
#
# COMPACT_ATOMS: atom_id res chain seq x y z
N MET A 1 6.93 14.49 -5.76
CA MET A 1 7.06 13.48 -4.73
C MET A 1 6.14 12.32 -5.04
N ALA A 2 6.52 11.11 -4.68
CA ALA A 2 5.66 9.95 -4.92
C ALA A 2 5.18 9.37 -3.58
N ILE A 3 3.94 8.88 -3.59
CA ILE A 3 3.30 8.29 -2.41
C ILE A 3 2.77 6.92 -2.81
N ILE A 4 3.19 5.89 -2.08
CA ILE A 4 2.67 4.53 -2.24
C ILE A 4 1.46 4.39 -1.31
N LEU A 5 0.33 3.97 -1.86
CA LEU A 5 -0.89 3.77 -1.07
C LEU A 5 -0.95 2.33 -0.57
N ASP A 6 -1.06 2.15 0.75
CA ASP A 6 -1.26 0.84 1.34
C ASP A 6 -2.70 0.37 1.09
N ALA A 7 -2.91 -0.94 1.10
CA ALA A 7 -4.22 -1.54 0.83
C ALA A 7 -5.32 -1.01 1.75
N ASP A 8 -5.02 -0.76 3.03
CA ASP A 8 -6.02 -0.31 4.00
C ASP A 8 -6.62 1.05 3.63
N VAL A 9 -5.85 1.93 2.98
CA VAL A 9 -6.34 3.23 2.51
C VAL A 9 -7.43 3.03 1.46
N LEU A 10 -7.17 2.13 0.51
CA LEU A 10 -8.13 1.82 -0.55
C LEU A 10 -9.34 1.06 -0.02
N ILE A 11 -9.13 0.14 0.92
CA ILE A 11 -10.22 -0.64 1.53
C ILE A 11 -11.15 0.25 2.34
N ARG A 12 -10.60 1.19 3.12
CA ARG A 12 -11.43 2.12 3.89
C ARG A 12 -12.20 3.06 2.98
N GLY A 13 -11.60 3.44 1.85
CA GLY A 13 -12.31 4.20 0.82
C GLY A 13 -13.50 3.44 0.27
N GLU A 14 -13.33 2.15 -0.01
CA GLU A 14 -14.40 1.27 -0.48
C GLU A 14 -15.53 1.15 0.55
N ARG A 15 -15.17 0.99 1.81
CA ARG A 15 -16.14 0.82 2.90
C ARG A 15 -16.85 2.10 3.31
N GLY A 16 -16.41 3.24 2.79
CA GLY A 16 -16.99 4.54 3.11
C GLY A 16 -16.62 5.07 4.50
N THR A 17 -15.64 4.46 5.17
CA THR A 17 -15.16 4.93 6.47
C THR A 17 -14.10 6.01 6.34
N PHE A 18 -13.69 6.32 5.12
CA PHE A 18 -12.69 7.31 4.81
C PHE A 18 -13.00 7.92 3.45
N ASP A 19 -12.98 9.25 3.35
CA ASP A 19 -13.21 9.94 2.08
C ASP A 19 -11.92 9.96 1.26
N LEU A 20 -11.67 8.87 0.56
CA LEU A 20 -10.48 8.67 -0.25
C LEU A 20 -10.35 9.72 -1.34
N LYS A 21 -11.45 10.00 -2.03
CA LYS A 21 -11.45 10.94 -3.17
C LYS A 21 -11.01 12.33 -2.74
N SER A 22 -11.56 12.83 -1.65
CA SER A 22 -11.20 14.14 -1.11
C SER A 22 -9.75 14.17 -0.65
N TRP A 23 -9.29 13.10 0.00
CA TRP A 23 -7.91 13.02 0.47
C TRP A 23 -6.92 13.01 -0.70
N LEU A 24 -7.18 12.21 -1.73
CA LEU A 24 -6.33 12.16 -2.92
C LEU A 24 -6.24 13.54 -3.59
N ALA A 25 -7.31 14.30 -3.57
CA ALA A 25 -7.35 15.63 -4.16
C ALA A 25 -6.44 16.63 -3.44
N THR A 26 -6.02 16.34 -2.19
CA THR A 26 -5.07 17.21 -1.47
C THR A 26 -3.63 17.03 -1.95
N TYR A 27 -3.37 16.07 -2.85
CA TYR A 27 -2.05 15.81 -3.41
C TYR A 27 -2.04 15.93 -4.94
N PRO A 28 -2.42 17.10 -5.49
CA PRO A 28 -2.60 17.22 -6.95
C PRO A 28 -1.30 17.14 -7.74
N ASN A 29 -0.16 17.41 -7.08
CA ASN A 29 1.14 17.46 -7.73
C ASN A 29 2.02 16.24 -7.39
N ASP A 30 1.50 15.32 -6.60
CA ASP A 30 2.23 14.14 -6.19
C ASP A 30 1.84 12.94 -7.05
N ARG A 31 2.78 12.02 -7.22
CA ARG A 31 2.51 10.78 -7.95
C ARG A 31 2.01 9.74 -6.96
N LEU A 32 0.76 9.32 -7.14
CA LEU A 32 0.11 8.33 -6.29
C LEU A 32 0.24 6.98 -6.98
N GLU A 33 0.83 6.01 -6.28
CA GLU A 33 1.17 4.71 -6.83
C GLU A 33 0.76 3.59 -5.88
N VAL A 34 0.68 2.37 -6.39
CA VAL A 34 0.46 1.18 -5.55
C VAL A 34 1.55 0.14 -5.87
N ALA A 35 1.96 -0.59 -4.85
CA ALA A 35 2.87 -1.71 -5.03
C ALA A 35 2.12 -2.89 -5.67
N ALA A 36 2.82 -3.69 -6.47
CA ALA A 36 2.22 -4.88 -7.09
C ALA A 36 1.60 -5.82 -6.06
N ILE A 37 2.23 -6.00 -4.90
CA ILE A 37 1.67 -6.85 -3.84
C ILE A 37 0.34 -6.34 -3.32
N THR A 38 0.15 -5.02 -3.30
CA THR A 38 -1.12 -4.40 -2.87
C THR A 38 -2.25 -4.77 -3.82
N VAL A 39 -1.97 -4.83 -5.12
CA VAL A 39 -2.95 -5.27 -6.12
C VAL A 39 -3.39 -6.71 -5.81
N ALA A 40 -2.44 -7.58 -5.47
CA ALA A 40 -2.76 -8.97 -5.09
C ALA A 40 -3.64 -9.04 -3.84
N GLU A 41 -3.34 -8.23 -2.81
CA GLU A 41 -4.15 -8.18 -1.60
C GLU A 41 -5.60 -7.77 -1.89
N LEU A 42 -5.76 -6.75 -2.73
CA LEU A 42 -7.08 -6.22 -3.08
C LEU A 42 -7.88 -7.24 -3.90
N TRP A 43 -7.27 -7.85 -4.90
CA TRP A 43 -7.93 -8.86 -5.72
C TRP A 43 -8.22 -10.15 -4.95
N HIS A 44 -7.38 -10.49 -3.97
CA HIS A 44 -7.66 -11.61 -3.07
C HIS A 44 -8.98 -11.39 -2.33
N GLY A 45 -9.23 -10.14 -1.89
CA GLY A 45 -10.50 -9.79 -1.28
C GLY A 45 -11.70 -9.99 -2.22
N VAL A 46 -11.53 -9.67 -3.51
CA VAL A 46 -12.56 -9.91 -4.53
C VAL A 46 -12.81 -11.41 -4.69
N GLU A 47 -11.74 -12.19 -4.84
CA GLU A 47 -11.84 -13.65 -5.02
C GLU A 47 -12.57 -14.34 -3.87
N ARG A 48 -12.42 -13.85 -2.65
CA ARG A 48 -13.08 -14.41 -1.47
C ARG A 48 -14.51 -13.94 -1.29
N SER A 49 -14.97 -12.96 -2.06
CA SER A 49 -16.30 -12.39 -1.89
C SER A 49 -17.39 -13.28 -2.49
N THR A 50 -18.59 -13.24 -1.90
CA THR A 50 -19.78 -13.86 -2.47
C THR A 50 -20.21 -13.11 -3.73
N ALA A 51 -20.98 -13.78 -4.61
CA ALA A 51 -21.30 -13.28 -5.94
C ALA A 51 -21.81 -11.83 -6.01
N PRO A 52 -22.80 -11.38 -5.22
CA PRO A 52 -23.29 -10.00 -5.30
C PRO A 52 -22.23 -8.98 -4.88
N ARG A 53 -21.44 -9.29 -3.85
CA ARG A 53 -20.37 -8.43 -3.36
C ARG A 53 -19.20 -8.42 -4.31
N ARG A 54 -18.90 -9.57 -4.93
CA ARG A 54 -17.79 -9.72 -5.83
C ARG A 54 -17.87 -8.74 -6.99
N ALA A 55 -19.04 -8.64 -7.63
CA ALA A 55 -19.22 -7.73 -8.77
C ALA A 55 -18.99 -6.27 -8.36
N LYS A 56 -19.50 -5.86 -7.21
CA LYS A 56 -19.33 -4.50 -6.69
C LYS A 56 -17.86 -4.19 -6.38
N ARG A 57 -17.18 -5.09 -5.71
CA ARG A 57 -15.79 -4.90 -5.33
C ARG A 57 -14.88 -4.88 -6.56
N GLU A 58 -15.15 -5.75 -7.50
CA GLU A 58 -14.40 -5.81 -8.75
C GLU A 58 -14.52 -4.47 -9.50
N GLN A 59 -15.74 -3.94 -9.62
CA GLN A 59 -15.97 -2.66 -10.27
C GLN A 59 -15.26 -1.52 -9.54
N TYR A 60 -15.31 -1.50 -8.22
CA TYR A 60 -14.61 -0.50 -7.41
C TYR A 60 -13.12 -0.55 -7.68
N LEU A 61 -12.52 -1.74 -7.63
CA LEU A 61 -11.09 -1.89 -7.83
C LEU A 61 -10.66 -1.47 -9.24
N GLN A 62 -11.40 -1.87 -10.25
CA GLN A 62 -11.11 -1.47 -11.61
C GLN A 62 -11.10 0.05 -11.76
N THR A 63 -12.07 0.71 -11.13
CA THR A 63 -12.20 2.17 -11.20
C THR A 63 -11.08 2.87 -10.45
N ILE A 64 -10.78 2.45 -9.21
CA ILE A 64 -9.82 3.15 -8.37
C ILE A 64 -8.36 2.87 -8.79
N LEU A 65 -8.08 1.68 -9.29
CA LEU A 65 -6.73 1.32 -9.70
C LEU A 65 -6.36 1.82 -11.10
N ALA A 66 -7.35 2.08 -11.95
CA ALA A 66 -7.10 2.47 -13.34
C ALA A 66 -6.12 3.63 -13.50
N PRO A 67 -6.23 4.75 -12.73
CA PRO A 67 -5.30 5.86 -12.85
C PRO A 67 -4.02 5.71 -12.04
N LEU A 68 -3.88 4.65 -11.24
CA LEU A 68 -2.74 4.49 -10.35
C LEU A 68 -1.66 3.61 -10.98
N PRO A 69 -0.44 4.13 -11.18
CA PRO A 69 0.68 3.29 -11.62
C PRO A 69 0.95 2.17 -10.62
N ILE A 70 1.21 0.98 -11.16
CA ILE A 70 1.55 -0.19 -10.35
C ILE A 70 3.06 -0.35 -10.38
N VAL A 71 3.69 -0.35 -9.20
CA VAL A 71 5.14 -0.47 -9.07
C VAL A 71 5.50 -1.96 -8.94
N PRO A 72 6.29 -2.50 -9.86
CA PRO A 72 6.62 -3.92 -9.83
C PRO A 72 7.63 -4.24 -8.73
N TYR A 73 7.63 -5.50 -8.32
CA TYR A 73 8.63 -6.04 -7.41
C TYR A 73 9.84 -6.48 -8.26
N THR A 74 10.95 -5.76 -8.12
CA THR A 74 12.17 -6.01 -8.89
C THR A 74 13.28 -6.55 -7.98
N GLU A 75 14.47 -6.80 -8.58
CA GLU A 75 15.62 -7.20 -7.77
C GLU A 75 15.99 -6.11 -6.75
N GLN A 76 15.86 -4.85 -7.12
CA GLN A 76 16.12 -3.75 -6.17
C GLN A 76 15.13 -3.78 -5.00
N THR A 77 13.86 -4.04 -5.29
CA THR A 77 12.85 -4.21 -4.26
C THR A 77 13.21 -5.38 -3.34
N ALA A 78 13.66 -6.48 -3.94
CA ALA A 78 14.06 -7.69 -3.18
C ALA A 78 15.22 -7.39 -2.23
N ARG A 79 16.19 -6.57 -2.63
CA ARG A 79 17.32 -6.20 -1.78
C ARG A 79 16.87 -5.36 -0.59
N GLU A 80 16.01 -4.38 -0.82
CA GLU A 80 15.43 -3.58 0.27
C GLU A 80 14.58 -4.45 1.19
N HIS A 81 13.80 -5.36 0.62
CA HIS A 81 12.99 -6.31 1.37
C HIS A 81 13.85 -7.14 2.32
N ALA A 82 14.96 -7.68 1.82
CA ALA A 82 15.89 -8.49 2.62
C ALA A 82 16.51 -7.67 3.76
N ARG A 83 16.88 -6.43 3.50
CA ARG A 83 17.46 -5.53 4.50
C ARG A 83 16.47 -5.23 5.62
N ILE A 84 15.25 -4.84 5.26
CA ILE A 84 14.20 -4.55 6.24
C ILE A 84 13.89 -5.77 7.09
N TRP A 85 13.74 -6.92 6.44
CA TRP A 85 13.46 -8.18 7.11
C TRP A 85 14.53 -8.50 8.16
N ALA A 86 15.80 -8.42 7.77
CA ALA A 86 16.91 -8.69 8.68
C ALA A 86 16.96 -7.70 9.86
N GLU A 87 16.72 -6.42 9.60
CA GLU A 87 16.73 -5.39 10.65
C GLU A 87 15.59 -5.60 11.65
N LEU A 88 14.39 -5.90 11.16
CA LEU A 88 13.25 -6.15 12.04
C LEU A 88 13.41 -7.43 12.86
N GLU A 89 13.95 -8.48 12.25
CA GLU A 89 14.29 -9.72 12.95
C GLU A 89 15.28 -9.46 14.08
N ALA A 90 16.34 -8.75 13.78
CA ALA A 90 17.39 -8.43 14.76
C ALA A 90 16.84 -7.60 15.92
N ALA A 91 15.88 -6.72 15.64
CA ALA A 91 15.25 -5.88 16.66
C ALA A 91 14.11 -6.59 17.41
N GLY A 92 13.70 -7.79 16.98
CA GLY A 92 12.58 -8.51 17.57
C GLY A 92 11.24 -7.84 17.34
N LYS A 93 11.09 -7.11 16.23
CA LYS A 93 9.92 -6.27 15.94
C LYS A 93 9.35 -6.54 14.56
N MET A 94 9.00 -7.80 14.28
CA MET A 94 8.47 -8.18 12.98
C MET A 94 7.11 -7.55 12.70
N ILE A 95 6.87 -7.22 11.43
CA ILE A 95 5.58 -6.79 10.90
C ILE A 95 5.12 -7.80 9.85
N GLY A 96 3.91 -7.64 9.31
CA GLY A 96 3.37 -8.55 8.33
C GLY A 96 4.23 -8.63 7.06
N TYR A 97 4.23 -9.79 6.39
CA TYR A 97 5.04 -10.01 5.19
C TYR A 97 4.74 -9.00 4.09
N TYR A 98 3.46 -8.71 3.86
CA TYR A 98 3.05 -7.79 2.80
C TYR A 98 3.44 -6.36 3.13
N ASP A 99 3.38 -5.98 4.41
CA ASP A 99 3.80 -4.66 4.87
C ASP A 99 5.29 -4.42 4.59
N ILE A 100 6.11 -5.45 4.80
CA ILE A 100 7.55 -5.35 4.49
C ILE A 100 7.74 -5.10 2.99
N ILE A 101 7.00 -5.79 2.16
CA ILE A 101 7.10 -5.65 0.70
C ILE A 101 6.66 -4.25 0.25
N VAL A 102 5.58 -3.73 0.82
CA VAL A 102 5.12 -2.37 0.55
C VAL A 102 6.20 -1.35 0.96
N ALA A 103 6.76 -1.51 2.16
CA ALA A 103 7.83 -0.66 2.67
C ALA A 103 9.06 -0.71 1.77
N ALA A 104 9.46 -1.91 1.32
CA ALA A 104 10.60 -2.10 0.42
C ALA A 104 10.36 -1.41 -0.92
N THR A 105 9.17 -1.52 -1.45
CA THR A 105 8.79 -0.86 -2.70
C THR A 105 8.92 0.65 -2.58
N ALA A 106 8.43 1.21 -1.48
CA ALA A 106 8.51 2.64 -1.23
C ALA A 106 9.95 3.12 -1.10
N LEU A 107 10.77 2.42 -0.32
CA LEU A 107 12.16 2.81 -0.10
C LEU A 107 12.99 2.72 -1.38
N GLU A 108 12.79 1.67 -2.17
CA GLU A 108 13.49 1.50 -3.44
C GLU A 108 13.20 2.66 -4.38
N ARG A 109 12.01 3.23 -4.33
CA ARG A 109 11.60 4.34 -5.18
C ARG A 109 11.80 5.71 -4.55
N GLY A 110 12.21 5.78 -3.29
CA GLY A 110 12.29 7.05 -2.58
C GLY A 110 10.91 7.66 -2.32
N SER A 111 9.88 6.83 -2.18
CA SER A 111 8.50 7.28 -1.98
C SER A 111 8.10 7.21 -0.51
N ASP A 112 7.11 8.02 -0.14
CA ASP A 112 6.45 7.90 1.17
C ASP A 112 5.38 6.81 1.11
N VAL A 113 4.94 6.32 2.26
CA VAL A 113 3.82 5.37 2.35
C VAL A 113 2.65 6.03 3.05
N ALA A 114 1.48 5.97 2.44
CA ALA A 114 0.23 6.37 3.08
C ALA A 114 -0.46 5.12 3.62
N THR A 115 -0.71 5.09 4.91
CA THR A 115 -1.30 3.93 5.59
C THR A 115 -1.98 4.34 6.89
N PHE A 116 -3.01 3.60 7.28
CA PHE A 116 -3.59 3.71 8.62
C PHE A 116 -2.87 2.83 9.64
N ASN A 117 -1.97 1.97 9.17
CA ASN A 117 -1.18 1.08 10.03
C ASN A 117 0.19 1.66 10.33
N ARG A 118 0.18 2.91 10.80
CA ARG A 118 1.38 3.70 11.06
C ARG A 118 2.37 2.99 11.96
N ARG A 119 1.87 2.29 12.99
CA ARG A 119 2.72 1.61 13.98
C ARG A 119 3.66 0.57 13.37
N HIS A 120 3.21 -0.15 12.34
CA HIS A 120 4.04 -1.13 11.65
C HIS A 120 5.10 -0.45 10.77
N PHE A 121 4.66 0.50 9.96
CA PHE A 121 5.56 1.12 8.99
C PHE A 121 6.60 2.04 9.63
N GLU A 122 6.31 2.62 10.79
CA GLU A 122 7.28 3.44 11.52
C GLU A 122 8.49 2.64 12.02
N LEU A 123 8.38 1.33 12.12
CA LEU A 123 9.48 0.47 12.51
C LEU A 123 10.53 0.33 11.42
N VAL A 124 10.19 0.71 10.19
CA VAL A 124 11.10 0.59 9.04
C VAL A 124 11.98 1.82 8.95
N ARG A 125 13.29 1.61 9.09
CA ARG A 125 14.27 2.69 9.06
C ARG A 125 14.31 3.37 7.69
N GLY A 126 14.26 4.70 7.69
CA GLY A 126 14.34 5.51 6.48
C GLY A 126 13.04 5.73 5.75
N LEU A 127 11.94 5.12 6.23
CA LEU A 127 10.64 5.25 5.60
C LEU A 127 9.86 6.42 6.21
N LYS A 128 9.32 7.27 5.35
CA LYS A 128 8.40 8.32 5.77
C LYS A 128 6.97 7.82 5.63
N VAL A 129 6.19 7.96 6.68
CA VAL A 129 4.81 7.46 6.76
C VAL A 129 3.84 8.62 6.83
N ILE A 130 2.78 8.55 6.04
CA ILE A 130 1.68 9.51 6.05
C ILE A 130 0.43 8.78 6.51
N GLU A 131 -0.20 9.26 7.58
CA GLU A 131 -1.50 8.72 7.99
C GLU A 131 -2.58 9.63 7.42
N PRO A 132 -3.46 9.11 6.55
CA PRO A 132 -4.52 9.93 5.96
C PRO A 132 -5.48 10.46 7.04
N ALA A 133 -5.96 11.68 6.84
CA ALA A 133 -6.85 12.33 7.79
C ALA A 133 -8.17 12.74 7.13
#